data_eec44c57b5c8d975caca92b2a5fecba5
#
_entry.id   eec44c57b5c8d975caca92b2a5fecba5
#
_cell.length_a   1.000
_cell.length_b   1.000
_cell.length_c   1.000
_cell.angle_alpha   90.00
_cell.angle_beta   90.00
_cell.angle_gamma   90.00
#
_symmetry.space_group_name_H-M   'P 1'
#
loop_
_entity.id
_entity.type
_entity.pdbx_description
1 polymer ?
#
loop_
_entity_poly.entity_id
_entity_poly.type
_entity_poly.pdbx_seq_one_letter_code
_entity_poly.pdbx_strand_id
1 'polypeptide(L)'
;MILTRQFILYQSLYEHLSAEIAKVPPGANGVLFTPWLHGNRCPFEDSMAGGMFFNICVENGKRDMLRAVLEGICYHLRWLLECEAKKVKTSDPIRFVGGGALSPVTCQMLADITGRTIETIDNPQSVGAIGAALTVAAGIRGEDVMELSRELVKANHAYIPNHQNKEIYERNYQVFKRLYKSNASNFRALNA
;
A
#
# COMPACT_ATOMS: atom_id res chain seq x y z
N MET A 1 -1.43 -32.11 -1.67
CA MET A 1 -2.80 -32.40 -2.10
C MET A 1 -3.90 -31.57 -1.40
N ILE A 2 -3.62 -30.83 -0.34
CA ILE A 2 -4.59 -29.94 0.36
C ILE A 2 -4.68 -28.55 -0.30
N LEU A 3 -3.61 -28.04 -0.87
CA LEU A 3 -3.57 -26.73 -1.54
C LEU A 3 -4.41 -26.69 -2.83
N THR A 4 -4.53 -27.81 -3.55
CA THR A 4 -5.21 -27.86 -4.86
C THR A 4 -6.74 -27.72 -4.76
N ARG A 5 -7.37 -28.12 -3.65
CA ARG A 5 -8.84 -28.03 -3.49
C ARG A 5 -9.34 -26.62 -3.13
N GLN A 6 -8.50 -25.79 -2.49
CA GLN A 6 -8.89 -24.41 -2.14
C GLN A 6 -8.75 -23.45 -3.34
N PHE A 7 -7.89 -23.76 -4.31
CA PHE A 7 -7.72 -22.94 -5.53
C PHE A 7 -8.95 -22.90 -6.44
N ILE A 8 -9.84 -23.88 -6.35
CA ILE A 8 -11.04 -23.95 -7.21
C ILE A 8 -12.08 -22.88 -6.82
N LEU A 9 -11.99 -22.28 -5.64
CA LEU A 9 -12.94 -21.27 -5.15
C LEU A 9 -12.54 -19.82 -5.49
N TYR A 10 -11.31 -19.59 -5.99
CA TYR A 10 -10.80 -18.25 -6.29
C TYR A 10 -10.36 -18.16 -7.75
N GLN A 11 -10.71 -17.06 -8.42
CA GLN A 11 -10.32 -16.83 -9.81
C GLN A 11 -8.81 -16.59 -9.96
N SER A 12 -8.14 -16.14 -8.86
CA SER A 12 -6.70 -15.90 -8.85
C SER A 12 -6.07 -16.18 -7.49
N LEU A 13 -4.74 -16.39 -7.48
CA LEU A 13 -3.94 -16.49 -6.25
C LEU A 13 -4.07 -15.22 -5.39
N TYR A 14 -4.14 -14.06 -6.02
CA TYR A 14 -4.26 -12.77 -5.31
C TYR A 14 -5.60 -12.62 -4.58
N GLU A 15 -6.69 -13.09 -5.15
CA GLU A 15 -8.00 -13.13 -4.47
C GLU A 15 -7.97 -14.06 -3.26
N HIS A 16 -7.36 -15.24 -3.42
CA HIS A 16 -7.19 -16.16 -2.29
C HIS A 16 -6.37 -15.53 -1.16
N LEU A 17 -5.23 -14.91 -1.48
CA LEU A 17 -4.39 -14.22 -0.49
C LEU A 17 -5.13 -13.07 0.19
N SER A 18 -5.89 -12.27 -0.57
CA SER A 18 -6.70 -11.17 -0.03
C SER A 18 -7.76 -11.69 0.95
N ALA A 19 -8.44 -12.80 0.63
CA ALA A 19 -9.41 -13.43 1.50
C ALA A 19 -8.78 -14.00 2.79
N GLU A 20 -7.58 -14.56 2.71
CA GLU A 20 -6.85 -15.04 3.89
C GLU A 20 -6.36 -13.90 4.79
N ILE A 21 -5.88 -12.82 4.20
CA ILE A 21 -5.44 -11.60 4.91
C ILE A 21 -6.61 -10.90 5.61
N ALA A 22 -7.80 -10.89 5.00
CA ALA A 22 -8.99 -10.29 5.59
C ALA A 22 -9.44 -10.95 6.90
N LYS A 23 -9.03 -12.21 7.15
CA LYS A 23 -9.35 -12.94 8.39
C LYS A 23 -8.48 -12.53 9.57
N VAL A 24 -7.39 -11.84 9.35
CA VAL A 24 -6.48 -11.37 10.40
C VAL A 24 -6.94 -9.98 10.86
N PRO A 25 -6.95 -9.70 12.16
CA PRO A 25 -7.35 -8.38 12.66
C PRO A 25 -6.35 -7.29 12.23
N PRO A 26 -6.77 -6.00 12.21
CA PRO A 26 -5.90 -4.86 12.01
C PRO A 26 -4.69 -4.89 12.95
N GLY A 27 -3.53 -4.54 12.40
CA GLY A 27 -2.27 -4.57 13.14
C GLY A 27 -1.53 -5.92 13.11
N ALA A 28 -1.99 -6.88 12.29
CA ALA A 28 -1.33 -8.17 12.02
C ALA A 28 -0.87 -8.89 13.30
N ASN A 29 -1.69 -8.86 14.37
CA ASN A 29 -1.35 -9.41 15.70
C ASN A 29 0.03 -8.93 16.24
N GLY A 30 0.39 -7.68 15.91
CA GLY A 30 1.62 -7.04 16.39
C GLY A 30 2.84 -7.27 15.50
N VAL A 31 2.75 -8.06 14.44
CA VAL A 31 3.85 -8.24 13.48
C VAL A 31 3.97 -7.02 12.58
N LEU A 32 5.18 -6.50 12.42
CA LEU A 32 5.49 -5.43 11.46
C LEU A 32 6.40 -5.94 10.36
N PHE A 33 6.24 -5.40 9.17
CA PHE A 33 7.12 -5.66 8.04
C PHE A 33 7.63 -4.34 7.45
N THR A 34 8.94 -4.27 7.14
CA THR A 34 9.54 -3.14 6.45
C THR A 34 9.80 -3.49 4.98
N PRO A 35 9.24 -2.73 4.01
CA PRO A 35 9.28 -3.10 2.59
C PRO A 35 10.56 -2.66 1.86
N TRP A 36 11.68 -2.45 2.56
CA TRP A 36 12.93 -1.92 2.00
C TRP A 36 13.80 -3.00 1.36
N LEU A 37 13.20 -3.88 0.55
CA LEU A 37 13.83 -5.09 0.00
C LEU A 37 15.00 -4.80 -0.97
N HIS A 38 15.09 -3.60 -1.50
CA HIS A 38 16.14 -3.17 -2.42
C HIS A 38 16.59 -1.76 -2.09
N GLY A 39 16.93 -1.56 -0.83
CA GLY A 39 17.14 -0.23 -0.29
C GLY A 39 15.85 0.60 -0.24
N ASN A 40 16.00 1.87 0.06
CA ASN A 40 14.90 2.83 0.05
C ASN A 40 15.33 4.16 -0.55
N ARG A 41 14.45 4.84 -1.30
CA ARG A 41 14.73 6.15 -1.90
C ARG A 41 13.99 7.29 -1.23
N CYS A 42 12.81 7.03 -0.72
CA CYS A 42 11.93 8.04 -0.14
C CYS A 42 11.04 7.38 0.93
N PRO A 43 10.77 8.01 2.07
CA PRO A 43 11.09 9.39 2.46
C PRO A 43 12.51 9.59 3.00
N PHE A 44 13.35 8.57 3.03
CA PHE A 44 14.79 8.63 3.30
C PHE A 44 15.52 7.86 2.21
N GLU A 45 16.73 8.26 1.90
CA GLU A 45 17.59 7.56 0.93
C GLU A 45 18.61 6.71 1.69
N ASP A 46 18.57 5.40 1.49
CA ASP A 46 19.55 4.45 2.01
C ASP A 46 19.52 3.17 1.15
N SER A 47 20.54 2.99 0.32
CA SER A 47 20.68 1.82 -0.53
C SER A 47 20.95 0.52 0.24
N MET A 48 21.42 0.66 1.49
CA MET A 48 21.73 -0.48 2.36
C MET A 48 20.55 -0.93 3.22
N ALA A 49 19.46 -0.14 3.26
CA ALA A 49 18.26 -0.54 4.01
C ALA A 49 17.74 -1.88 3.52
N GLY A 50 17.31 -2.74 4.45
CA GLY A 50 16.79 -4.08 4.18
C GLY A 50 15.36 -4.28 4.70
N GLY A 51 14.65 -5.22 4.09
CA GLY A 51 13.37 -5.68 4.60
C GLY A 51 13.54 -6.55 5.84
N MET A 52 12.60 -6.43 6.78
CA MET A 52 12.56 -7.31 7.94
C MET A 52 11.13 -7.53 8.42
N PHE A 53 10.92 -8.66 9.07
CA PHE A 53 9.80 -8.88 9.97
C PHE A 53 10.24 -8.58 11.40
N PHE A 54 9.42 -7.85 12.13
CA PHE A 54 9.69 -7.44 13.50
C PHE A 54 8.56 -7.90 14.43
N ASN A 55 8.91 -8.31 15.66
CA ASN A 55 8.00 -8.73 16.70
C ASN A 55 7.21 -10.01 16.36
N ILE A 56 7.88 -11.03 15.79
CA ILE A 56 7.28 -12.35 15.57
C ILE A 56 7.25 -13.10 16.90
N CYS A 57 6.08 -13.62 17.25
CA CYS A 57 5.85 -14.48 18.43
C CYS A 57 5.42 -15.88 18.00
N VAL A 58 5.40 -16.83 18.93
CA VAL A 58 5.04 -18.24 18.67
C VAL A 58 3.60 -18.38 18.14
N GLU A 59 2.72 -17.49 18.55
CA GLU A 59 1.31 -17.47 18.17
C GLU A 59 1.06 -16.96 16.74
N ASN A 60 2.07 -16.29 16.15
CA ASN A 60 1.91 -15.73 14.81
C ASN A 60 1.98 -16.81 13.73
N GLY A 61 1.01 -16.76 12.81
CA GLY A 61 0.95 -17.67 11.68
C GLY A 61 1.26 -16.99 10.34
N LYS A 62 1.26 -17.78 9.28
CA LYS A 62 1.51 -17.29 7.91
C LYS A 62 0.57 -16.16 7.48
N ARG A 63 -0.68 -16.14 7.97
CA ARG A 63 -1.66 -15.09 7.65
C ARG A 63 -1.27 -13.75 8.25
N ASP A 64 -0.74 -13.75 9.49
CA ASP A 64 -0.24 -12.55 10.15
C ASP A 64 0.93 -11.96 9.39
N MET A 65 1.85 -12.81 8.93
CA MET A 65 2.98 -12.40 8.10
C MET A 65 2.53 -11.78 6.77
N LEU A 66 1.55 -12.39 6.09
CA LEU A 66 0.99 -11.86 4.84
C LEU A 66 0.30 -10.50 5.07
N ARG A 67 -0.48 -10.37 6.15
CA ARG A 67 -1.10 -9.10 6.51
C ARG A 67 -0.06 -8.04 6.84
N ALA A 68 0.96 -8.38 7.63
CA ALA A 68 2.04 -7.48 7.99
C ALA A 68 2.77 -6.91 6.76
N VAL A 69 2.95 -7.73 5.69
CA VAL A 69 3.54 -7.26 4.43
C VAL A 69 2.69 -6.15 3.81
N LEU A 70 1.38 -6.32 3.67
CA LEU A 70 0.50 -5.29 3.11
C LEU A 70 0.43 -4.06 4.01
N GLU A 71 0.30 -4.24 5.32
CA GLU A 71 0.31 -3.12 6.28
C GLU A 71 1.62 -2.34 6.23
N GLY A 72 2.76 -3.03 6.11
CA GLY A 72 4.08 -2.41 5.98
C GLY A 72 4.20 -1.52 4.73
N ILE A 73 3.66 -1.98 3.60
CA ILE A 73 3.57 -1.18 2.38
C ILE A 73 2.68 0.06 2.61
N CYS A 74 1.52 -0.11 3.25
CA CYS A 74 0.61 0.99 3.55
C CYS A 74 1.21 1.99 4.55
N TYR A 75 1.97 1.54 5.57
CA TYR A 75 2.71 2.42 6.47
C TYR A 75 3.76 3.23 5.72
N HIS A 76 4.45 2.61 4.78
CA HIS A 76 5.44 3.31 3.96
C HIS A 76 4.80 4.38 3.07
N LEU A 77 3.68 4.06 2.41
CA LEU A 77 2.90 5.03 1.64
C LEU A 77 2.37 6.18 2.50
N ARG A 78 1.89 5.90 3.72
CA ARG A 78 1.51 6.93 4.69
C ARG A 78 2.69 7.84 5.00
N TRP A 79 3.88 7.28 5.21
CA TRP A 79 5.07 8.09 5.51
C TRP A 79 5.43 9.02 4.35
N LEU A 80 5.33 8.54 3.10
CA LEU A 80 5.49 9.37 1.90
C LEU A 80 4.49 10.51 1.88
N LEU A 81 3.21 10.22 2.05
CA LEU A 81 2.14 11.23 2.09
C LEU A 81 2.35 12.29 3.17
N GLU A 82 2.79 11.89 4.38
CA GLU A 82 3.12 12.84 5.44
C GLU A 82 4.29 13.77 5.07
N CYS A 83 5.27 13.26 4.33
CA CYS A 83 6.39 14.08 3.86
C CYS A 83 5.99 15.03 2.73
N GLU A 84 5.14 14.58 1.81
CA GLU A 84 4.58 15.42 0.73
C GLU A 84 3.68 16.52 1.29
N ALA A 85 2.80 16.20 2.22
CA ALA A 85 1.87 17.14 2.84
C ALA A 85 2.55 18.31 3.57
N LYS A 86 3.83 18.17 3.93
CA LYS A 86 4.65 19.27 4.48
C LYS A 86 5.06 20.29 3.40
N LYS A 87 5.05 19.89 2.13
CA LYS A 87 5.54 20.71 1.01
C LYS A 87 4.42 21.22 0.13
N VAL A 88 3.40 20.40 -0.08
CA VAL A 88 2.29 20.70 -0.97
C VAL A 88 0.95 20.29 -0.33
N LYS A 89 -0.11 20.99 -0.69
CA LYS A 89 -1.46 20.60 -0.30
C LYS A 89 -1.87 19.35 -1.06
N THR A 90 -2.11 18.26 -0.35
CA THR A 90 -2.61 17.01 -0.93
C THR A 90 -4.14 16.99 -0.93
N SER A 91 -4.74 16.39 -1.96
CA SER A 91 -6.20 16.23 -2.07
C SER A 91 -6.71 15.13 -1.13
N ASP A 92 -7.95 15.26 -0.69
CA ASP A 92 -8.76 14.18 -0.13
C ASP A 92 -10.05 14.18 -0.97
N PRO A 93 -10.40 13.09 -1.63
CA PRO A 93 -9.80 11.74 -1.59
C PRO A 93 -8.45 11.59 -2.33
N ILE A 94 -7.75 10.47 -2.04
CA ILE A 94 -6.53 10.04 -2.73
C ILE A 94 -6.89 8.97 -3.75
N ARG A 95 -6.47 9.14 -5.01
CA ARG A 95 -6.62 8.09 -6.03
C ARG A 95 -5.49 7.07 -5.93
N PHE A 96 -5.85 5.82 -5.67
CA PHE A 96 -4.94 4.69 -5.61
C PHE A 96 -5.05 3.87 -6.89
N VAL A 97 -3.92 3.65 -7.56
CA VAL A 97 -3.83 2.98 -8.86
C VAL A 97 -2.74 1.92 -8.84
N GLY A 98 -2.67 1.12 -9.89
CA GLY A 98 -1.75 -0.02 -9.98
C GLY A 98 -2.37 -1.32 -9.49
N GLY A 99 -1.57 -2.39 -9.46
CA GLY A 99 -2.05 -3.74 -9.09
C GLY A 99 -2.61 -3.86 -7.66
N GLY A 100 -2.09 -3.06 -6.72
CA GLY A 100 -2.59 -3.02 -5.34
C GLY A 100 -4.03 -2.52 -5.22
N ALA A 101 -4.48 -1.67 -6.16
CA ALA A 101 -5.83 -1.13 -6.19
C ALA A 101 -6.90 -2.16 -6.64
N LEU A 102 -6.48 -3.33 -7.13
CA LEU A 102 -7.37 -4.44 -7.45
C LEU A 102 -7.85 -5.19 -6.20
N SER A 103 -7.19 -5.01 -5.05
CA SER A 103 -7.54 -5.66 -3.80
C SER A 103 -8.35 -4.73 -2.90
N PRO A 104 -9.66 -4.98 -2.68
CA PRO A 104 -10.46 -4.20 -1.74
C PRO A 104 -9.88 -4.20 -0.32
N VAL A 105 -9.25 -5.29 0.09
CA VAL A 105 -8.58 -5.40 1.40
C VAL A 105 -7.42 -4.42 1.50
N THR A 106 -6.60 -4.32 0.46
CA THR A 106 -5.47 -3.36 0.42
C THR A 106 -5.98 -1.92 0.40
N CYS A 107 -7.01 -1.62 -0.38
CA CYS A 107 -7.59 -0.28 -0.45
C CYS A 107 -8.18 0.16 0.89
N GLN A 108 -8.94 -0.71 1.58
CA GLN A 108 -9.49 -0.41 2.91
C GLN A 108 -8.37 -0.24 3.94
N MET A 109 -7.37 -1.12 3.92
CA MET A 109 -6.20 -1.03 4.81
C MET A 109 -5.45 0.30 4.61
N LEU A 110 -5.26 0.72 3.36
CA LEU A 110 -4.61 2.00 3.04
C LEU A 110 -5.45 3.19 3.54
N ALA A 111 -6.77 3.12 3.38
CA ALA A 111 -7.69 4.14 3.92
C ALA A 111 -7.57 4.24 5.45
N ASP A 112 -7.64 3.11 6.14
CA ASP A 112 -7.57 3.05 7.61
C ASP A 112 -6.23 3.56 8.14
N ILE A 113 -5.12 3.16 7.50
CA ILE A 113 -3.76 3.53 7.91
C ILE A 113 -3.48 5.01 7.63
N THR A 114 -3.92 5.54 6.49
CA THR A 114 -3.68 6.96 6.14
C THR A 114 -4.67 7.91 6.80
N GLY A 115 -5.84 7.41 7.21
CA GLY A 115 -6.95 8.23 7.68
C GLY A 115 -7.59 9.07 6.56
N ARG A 116 -7.40 8.68 5.28
CA ARG A 116 -7.86 9.41 4.09
C ARG A 116 -8.79 8.52 3.27
N THR A 117 -9.75 9.10 2.60
CA THR A 117 -10.57 8.39 1.62
C THR A 117 -9.70 7.93 0.45
N ILE A 118 -9.77 6.65 0.13
CA ILE A 118 -9.07 6.07 -1.03
C ILE A 118 -10.08 5.81 -2.14
N GLU A 119 -9.85 6.40 -3.29
CA GLU A 119 -10.64 6.14 -4.51
C GLU A 119 -9.86 5.23 -5.47
N THR A 120 -10.58 4.33 -6.14
CA THR A 120 -10.06 3.54 -7.25
C THR A 120 -10.76 3.92 -8.55
N ILE A 121 -10.20 3.50 -9.67
CA ILE A 121 -10.73 3.71 -11.02
C ILE A 121 -10.90 2.35 -11.71
N ASP A 122 -11.59 2.32 -12.83
CA ASP A 122 -11.64 1.14 -13.68
C ASP A 122 -10.25 0.83 -14.26
N ASN A 123 -9.89 -0.46 -14.28
CA ASN A 123 -8.60 -0.94 -14.77
C ASN A 123 -7.39 -0.21 -14.16
N PRO A 124 -7.28 -0.12 -12.81
CA PRO A 124 -6.28 0.69 -12.13
C PRO A 124 -4.83 0.25 -12.45
N GLN A 125 -4.63 -1.00 -12.87
CA GLN A 125 -3.33 -1.53 -13.31
C GLN A 125 -2.87 -0.97 -14.65
N SER A 126 -3.79 -0.42 -15.47
CA SER A 126 -3.52 0.11 -16.80
C SER A 126 -3.32 1.62 -16.85
N VAL A 127 -3.24 2.30 -15.70
CA VAL A 127 -3.19 3.76 -15.60
C VAL A 127 -2.06 4.40 -16.41
N GLY A 128 -0.91 3.73 -16.50
CA GLY A 128 0.22 4.21 -17.31
C GLY A 128 -0.13 4.27 -18.81
N ALA A 129 -0.77 3.23 -19.35
CA ALA A 129 -1.23 3.19 -20.72
C ALA A 129 -2.34 4.22 -20.98
N ILE A 130 -3.29 4.35 -20.05
CA ILE A 130 -4.35 5.36 -20.10
C ILE A 130 -3.74 6.77 -20.16
N GLY A 131 -2.79 7.08 -19.26
CA GLY A 131 -2.12 8.38 -19.24
C GLY A 131 -1.37 8.69 -20.52
N ALA A 132 -0.65 7.71 -21.09
CA ALA A 132 0.03 7.87 -22.37
C ALA A 132 -0.97 8.15 -23.52
N ALA A 133 -2.07 7.38 -23.58
CA ALA A 133 -3.12 7.60 -24.58
C ALA A 133 -3.78 8.98 -24.47
N LEU A 134 -4.08 9.43 -23.25
CA LEU A 134 -4.63 10.77 -22.99
C LEU A 134 -3.68 11.87 -23.44
N THR A 135 -2.38 11.73 -23.17
CA THR A 135 -1.37 12.72 -23.58
C THR A 135 -1.30 12.85 -25.11
N VAL A 136 -1.31 11.70 -25.81
CA VAL A 136 -1.33 11.69 -27.27
C VAL A 136 -2.62 12.28 -27.82
N ALA A 137 -3.78 11.91 -27.29
CA ALA A 137 -5.07 12.42 -27.73
C ALA A 137 -5.17 13.94 -27.53
N ALA A 138 -4.74 14.47 -26.39
CA ALA A 138 -4.66 15.88 -26.11
C ALA A 138 -3.77 16.62 -27.12
N GLY A 139 -2.58 16.09 -27.41
CA GLY A 139 -1.65 16.67 -28.36
C GLY A 139 -2.19 16.72 -29.80
N ILE A 140 -2.92 15.67 -30.25
CA ILE A 140 -3.51 15.61 -31.59
C ILE A 140 -4.72 16.56 -31.70
N ARG A 141 -5.55 16.66 -30.66
CA ARG A 141 -6.79 17.47 -30.66
C ARG A 141 -6.59 18.88 -30.25
N GLY A 142 -5.42 19.24 -29.66
CA GLY A 142 -5.19 20.55 -29.05
C GLY A 142 -6.03 20.78 -27.79
N GLU A 143 -6.45 19.72 -27.11
CA GLU A 143 -7.26 19.74 -25.88
C GLU A 143 -6.37 19.74 -24.63
N ASP A 144 -6.90 20.24 -23.51
CA ASP A 144 -6.21 20.17 -22.22
C ASP A 144 -6.25 18.73 -21.68
N VAL A 145 -5.08 18.17 -21.40
CA VAL A 145 -4.94 16.78 -20.90
C VAL A 145 -5.62 16.60 -19.54
N MET A 146 -5.69 17.63 -18.71
CA MET A 146 -6.34 17.57 -17.40
C MET A 146 -7.86 17.53 -17.54
N GLU A 147 -8.42 18.25 -18.52
CA GLU A 147 -9.86 18.20 -18.82
C GLU A 147 -10.24 16.83 -19.36
N LEU A 148 -9.51 16.32 -20.35
CA LEU A 148 -9.68 14.95 -20.85
C LEU A 148 -9.58 13.89 -19.75
N SER A 149 -8.61 14.03 -18.86
CA SER A 149 -8.46 13.10 -17.71
C SER A 149 -9.66 13.15 -16.78
N ARG A 150 -10.19 14.33 -16.47
CA ARG A 150 -11.39 14.48 -15.62
C ARG A 150 -12.64 13.89 -16.27
N GLU A 151 -12.75 13.99 -17.58
CA GLU A 151 -13.87 13.44 -18.33
C GLU A 151 -13.83 11.90 -18.40
N LEU A 152 -12.67 11.33 -18.72
CA LEU A 152 -12.52 9.91 -19.07
C LEU A 152 -12.12 9.02 -17.91
N VAL A 153 -11.43 9.55 -16.88
CA VAL A 153 -10.96 8.77 -15.73
C VAL A 153 -11.84 9.06 -14.51
N LYS A 154 -12.88 8.25 -14.32
CA LYS A 154 -13.82 8.37 -13.20
C LYS A 154 -13.43 7.46 -12.05
N ALA A 155 -13.64 7.96 -10.82
CA ALA A 155 -13.62 7.08 -9.66
C ALA A 155 -14.80 6.12 -9.72
N ASN A 156 -14.55 4.83 -9.44
CA ASN A 156 -15.57 3.77 -9.45
C ASN A 156 -15.92 3.27 -8.06
N HIS A 157 -14.99 3.38 -7.11
CA HIS A 157 -15.20 2.97 -5.73
C HIS A 157 -14.44 3.88 -4.77
N ALA A 158 -15.00 4.07 -3.56
CA ALA A 158 -14.38 4.85 -2.48
C ALA A 158 -14.34 4.04 -1.19
N TYR A 159 -13.17 3.97 -0.56
CA TYR A 159 -12.92 3.31 0.72
C TYR A 159 -12.75 4.39 1.80
N ILE A 160 -13.68 4.42 2.74
CA ILE A 160 -13.70 5.38 3.84
C ILE A 160 -12.96 4.78 5.04
N PRO A 161 -12.10 5.55 5.75
CA PRO A 161 -11.38 5.06 6.91
C PRO A 161 -12.30 4.54 8.01
N ASN A 162 -12.02 3.34 8.53
CA ASN A 162 -12.65 2.84 9.73
C ASN A 162 -11.93 3.40 10.96
N HIS A 163 -12.55 4.37 11.63
CA HIS A 163 -11.97 5.04 12.79
C HIS A 163 -11.71 4.11 13.99
N GLN A 164 -12.38 2.95 14.06
CA GLN A 164 -12.12 1.96 15.11
C GLN A 164 -10.70 1.37 15.03
N ASN A 165 -10.10 1.36 13.84
CA ASN A 165 -8.76 0.84 13.59
C ASN A 165 -7.65 1.89 13.84
N LYS A 166 -8.01 3.15 14.10
CA LYS A 166 -7.08 4.28 14.17
C LYS A 166 -5.99 4.07 15.23
N GLU A 167 -6.37 3.66 16.42
CA GLU A 167 -5.43 3.55 17.55
C GLU A 167 -4.36 2.47 17.28
N ILE A 168 -4.76 1.29 16.82
CA ILE A 168 -3.84 0.20 16.52
C ILE A 168 -2.88 0.58 15.39
N TYR A 169 -3.37 1.21 14.31
CA TYR A 169 -2.55 1.60 13.19
C TYR A 169 -1.62 2.77 13.52
N GLU A 170 -2.07 3.73 14.33
CA GLU A 170 -1.20 4.82 14.80
C GLU A 170 -0.04 4.30 15.65
N ARG A 171 -0.32 3.44 16.62
CA ARG A 171 0.70 2.81 17.46
C ARG A 171 1.73 2.06 16.60
N ASN A 172 1.27 1.20 15.69
CA ASN A 172 2.13 0.40 14.84
C ASN A 172 2.96 1.26 13.88
N TYR A 173 2.36 2.31 13.32
CA TYR A 173 3.05 3.25 12.44
C TYR A 173 4.18 4.01 13.15
N GLN A 174 3.98 4.43 14.39
CA GLN A 174 5.05 5.09 15.16
C GLN A 174 6.21 4.12 15.43
N VAL A 175 5.94 2.85 15.68
CA VAL A 175 7.00 1.83 15.80
C VAL A 175 7.68 1.64 14.45
N PHE A 176 6.92 1.45 13.36
CA PHE A 176 7.43 1.27 12.00
C PHE A 176 8.46 2.36 11.60
N LYS A 177 8.15 3.62 11.84
CA LYS A 177 9.09 4.72 11.54
C LYS A 177 10.40 4.64 12.35
N ARG A 178 10.34 4.17 13.59
CA ARG A 178 11.54 4.02 14.44
C ARG A 178 12.44 2.86 13.98
N LEU A 179 11.87 1.81 13.37
CA LEU A 179 12.63 0.63 12.95
C LEU A 179 13.79 0.99 12.02
N TYR A 180 13.63 1.97 11.12
CA TYR A 180 14.71 2.41 10.26
C TYR A 180 15.89 2.94 11.07
N LYS A 181 15.65 3.94 11.93
CA LYS A 181 16.72 4.57 12.72
C LYS A 181 17.41 3.57 13.64
N SER A 182 16.66 2.67 14.24
CA SER A 182 17.18 1.67 15.18
C SER A 182 18.02 0.58 14.48
N ASN A 183 17.85 0.37 13.17
CA ASN A 183 18.53 -0.70 12.43
C ASN A 183 19.45 -0.21 11.31
N ALA A 184 19.59 1.08 11.07
CA ALA A 184 20.40 1.61 9.98
C ALA A 184 21.89 1.15 10.03
N SER A 185 22.46 1.06 11.23
CA SER A 185 23.82 0.53 11.42
C SER A 185 23.93 -0.96 11.11
N ASN A 186 22.91 -1.73 11.48
CA ASN A 186 22.85 -3.17 11.22
C ASN A 186 22.71 -3.44 9.71
N PHE A 187 21.87 -2.68 9.01
CA PHE A 187 21.73 -2.79 7.56
C PHE A 187 23.08 -2.51 6.85
N ARG A 188 23.80 -1.47 7.26
CA ARG A 188 25.12 -1.17 6.69
C ARG A 188 26.13 -2.28 6.97
N ALA A 189 26.13 -2.83 8.17
CA ALA A 189 27.06 -3.91 8.52
C ALA A 189 26.83 -5.20 7.71
N LEU A 190 25.57 -5.45 7.27
CA LEU A 190 25.20 -6.65 6.52
C LEU A 190 25.26 -6.46 4.99
N ASN A 191 25.07 -5.24 4.49
CA ASN A 191 24.87 -4.96 3.06
C ASN A 191 25.96 -4.07 2.44
N ALA A 192 27.01 -3.69 3.21
CA ALA A 192 28.14 -2.89 2.73
C ALA A 192 29.14 -3.74 1.93
#